data_299386bb50ff2f04d2dd6abfe696739a
#
_entry.id   299386bb50ff2f04d2dd6abfe696739a
#
_cell.length_a   1.000
_cell.length_b   1.000
_cell.length_c   1.000
_cell.angle_alpha   90.00
_cell.angle_beta   90.00
_cell.angle_gamma   90.00
#
_symmetry.space_group_name_H-M   'P 1'
#
loop_
_entity.id
_entity.type
_entity.pdbx_description
1 polymer ?
#
loop_
_entity_poly.entity_id
_entity_poly.type
_entity_poly.pdbx_seq_one_letter_code
_entity_poly.pdbx_strand_id
1 'polypeptide(L)'
;MIIDAHCHIDMLSAPEKYLIEMEQSEIITIGMTNRPSHYLMGRPHFNGLRHSRLAIGFHPQLVGQIKSELSTFINCLDSTSYVGEIGLDFSADYESTKPLQIACFEEICSNLKGKSKIVSIHSRKAERKAIEIINRNEVSTPIFHWYTGPLGLIPQIIELGGYFSVNE
;
A
#
# COMPACT_ATOMS: atom_id res chain seq x y z
N MET A 1 5.04 4.06 -22.36
CA MET A 1 4.03 3.99 -21.30
C MET A 1 4.75 4.23 -19.99
N ILE A 2 4.32 5.19 -19.20
CA ILE A 2 4.86 5.52 -17.88
C ILE A 2 3.84 5.06 -16.84
N ILE A 3 4.30 4.49 -15.74
CA ILE A 3 3.47 4.05 -14.62
C ILE A 3 4.01 4.70 -13.36
N ASP A 4 3.21 5.56 -12.74
CA ASP A 4 3.39 5.97 -11.35
C ASP A 4 2.71 4.94 -10.44
N ALA A 5 3.50 4.05 -9.90
CA ALA A 5 3.00 2.92 -9.11
C ALA A 5 2.69 3.30 -7.65
N HIS A 6 2.99 4.54 -7.22
CA HIS A 6 2.79 4.95 -5.84
C HIS A 6 2.71 6.47 -5.66
N CYS A 7 1.52 7.01 -5.70
CA CYS A 7 1.24 8.41 -5.40
C CYS A 7 0.27 8.53 -4.22
N HIS A 8 0.65 9.19 -3.14
CA HIS A 8 -0.26 9.48 -2.01
C HIS A 8 -1.28 10.54 -2.41
N ILE A 9 -2.31 10.12 -3.12
CA ILE A 9 -3.34 11.01 -3.67
C ILE A 9 -4.12 11.74 -2.56
N ASP A 10 -4.30 11.11 -1.41
CA ASP A 10 -5.01 11.65 -0.26
C ASP A 10 -4.18 12.69 0.55
N MET A 11 -2.92 12.91 0.16
CA MET A 11 -2.04 13.92 0.77
C MET A 11 -1.84 15.14 -0.15
N LEU A 12 -2.32 15.09 -1.38
CA LEU A 12 -2.20 16.19 -2.32
C LEU A 12 -3.17 17.33 -1.94
N SER A 13 -2.73 18.57 -2.12
CA SER A 13 -3.58 19.76 -1.90
C SER A 13 -4.66 19.95 -2.97
N ALA A 14 -4.46 19.38 -4.17
CA ALA A 14 -5.39 19.45 -5.29
C ALA A 14 -5.42 18.10 -6.06
N PRO A 15 -5.97 17.04 -5.45
CA PRO A 15 -5.95 15.70 -6.04
C PRO A 15 -6.71 15.61 -7.37
N GLU A 16 -7.81 16.34 -7.53
CA GLU A 16 -8.57 16.33 -8.78
C GLU A 16 -7.76 16.94 -9.94
N LYS A 17 -7.04 18.02 -9.69
CA LYS A 17 -6.17 18.62 -10.71
C LYS A 17 -5.08 17.65 -11.14
N TYR A 18 -4.44 16.99 -10.18
CA TYR A 18 -3.43 15.97 -10.46
C TYR A 18 -3.99 14.82 -11.30
N LEU A 19 -5.17 14.30 -10.97
CA LEU A 19 -5.81 13.22 -11.75
C LEU A 19 -6.10 13.64 -13.19
N ILE A 20 -6.58 14.88 -13.41
CA ILE A 20 -6.80 15.42 -14.75
C ILE A 20 -5.50 15.46 -15.55
N GLU A 21 -4.40 15.92 -14.94
CA GLU A 21 -3.08 15.98 -15.59
C GLU A 21 -2.57 14.59 -15.96
N MET A 22 -2.72 13.59 -15.08
CA MET A 22 -2.32 12.20 -15.34
C MET A 22 -3.14 11.57 -16.46
N GLU A 23 -4.45 11.77 -16.46
CA GLU A 23 -5.33 11.27 -17.54
C GLU A 23 -4.98 11.89 -18.90
N GLN A 24 -4.70 13.21 -18.94
CA GLN A 24 -4.30 13.92 -20.17
C GLN A 24 -2.91 13.50 -20.68
N SER A 25 -2.02 13.14 -19.77
CA SER A 25 -0.66 12.70 -20.08
C SER A 25 -0.56 11.21 -20.37
N GLU A 26 -1.67 10.46 -20.28
CA GLU A 26 -1.72 9.00 -20.43
C GLU A 26 -0.76 8.25 -19.48
N ILE A 27 -0.53 8.83 -18.29
CA ILE A 27 0.29 8.21 -17.24
C ILE A 27 -0.61 7.32 -16.40
N ILE A 28 -0.27 6.02 -16.31
CA ILE A 28 -0.95 5.12 -15.40
C ILE A 28 -0.56 5.47 -13.97
N THR A 29 -1.53 5.86 -13.15
CA THR A 29 -1.30 6.26 -11.76
C THR A 29 -2.06 5.35 -10.80
N ILE A 30 -1.36 4.81 -9.80
CA ILE A 30 -1.99 4.11 -8.68
C ILE A 30 -1.94 5.05 -7.47
N GLY A 31 -3.09 5.68 -7.20
CA GLY A 31 -3.24 6.57 -6.04
C GLY A 31 -3.35 5.76 -4.75
N MET A 32 -2.39 5.92 -3.86
CA MET A 32 -2.41 5.32 -2.53
C MET A 32 -3.28 6.12 -1.58
N THR A 33 -3.93 5.44 -0.65
CA THR A 33 -4.58 6.08 0.49
C THR A 33 -3.94 5.63 1.80
N ASN A 34 -3.94 6.52 2.81
CA ASN A 34 -3.33 6.22 4.10
C ASN A 34 -4.32 5.53 5.06
N ARG A 35 -5.62 5.61 4.77
CA ARG A 35 -6.67 5.05 5.63
C ARG A 35 -7.90 4.65 4.82
N PRO A 36 -8.65 3.64 5.29
CA PRO A 36 -9.86 3.15 4.61
C PRO A 36 -10.93 4.21 4.36
N SER A 37 -11.12 5.14 5.30
CA SER A 37 -12.07 6.25 5.12
C SER A 37 -11.70 7.15 3.94
N HIS A 38 -10.41 7.40 3.69
CA HIS A 38 -9.96 8.17 2.52
C HIS A 38 -10.22 7.43 1.21
N TYR A 39 -10.06 6.09 1.22
CA TYR A 39 -10.43 5.27 0.07
C TYR A 39 -11.93 5.40 -0.26
N LEU A 40 -12.80 5.29 0.74
CA LEU A 40 -14.24 5.42 0.54
C LEU A 40 -14.63 6.80 0.00
N MET A 41 -14.00 7.86 0.50
CA MET A 41 -14.20 9.23 0.02
C MET A 41 -13.68 9.43 -1.41
N GLY A 42 -12.50 8.92 -1.72
CA GLY A 42 -11.85 9.10 -3.01
C GLY A 42 -12.46 8.25 -4.13
N ARG A 43 -12.94 7.05 -3.82
CA ARG A 43 -13.41 6.07 -4.80
C ARG A 43 -14.37 6.61 -5.87
N PRO A 44 -15.38 7.46 -5.57
CA PRO A 44 -16.27 8.00 -6.60
C PRO A 44 -15.54 8.84 -7.66
N HIS A 45 -14.45 9.52 -7.30
CA HIS A 45 -13.68 10.38 -8.20
C HIS A 45 -12.83 9.61 -9.21
N PHE A 46 -12.63 8.30 -8.99
CA PHE A 46 -11.89 7.43 -9.91
C PHE A 46 -12.80 6.71 -10.93
N ASN A 47 -14.13 6.86 -10.81
CA ASN A 47 -15.06 6.24 -11.73
C ASN A 47 -14.90 6.81 -13.14
N GLY A 48 -14.70 5.92 -14.12
CA GLY A 48 -14.57 6.32 -15.52
C GLY A 48 -13.18 6.80 -15.94
N LEU A 49 -12.22 6.92 -15.01
CA LEU A 49 -10.85 7.24 -15.36
C LEU A 49 -10.19 6.06 -16.09
N ARG A 50 -9.40 6.35 -17.12
CA ARG A 50 -8.74 5.34 -17.96
C ARG A 50 -7.41 4.90 -17.38
N HIS A 51 -6.63 5.86 -16.89
CA HIS A 51 -5.24 5.69 -16.51
C HIS A 51 -5.04 5.64 -14.99
N SER A 52 -5.98 6.17 -14.20
CA SER A 52 -5.83 6.27 -12.75
C SER A 52 -6.64 5.20 -12.00
N ARG A 53 -6.05 4.65 -10.96
CA ARG A 53 -6.65 3.64 -10.07
C ARG A 53 -6.44 4.03 -8.62
N LEU A 54 -7.40 3.69 -7.76
CA LEU A 54 -7.30 3.96 -6.32
C LEU A 54 -7.01 2.68 -5.55
N ALA A 55 -5.96 2.72 -4.74
CA ALA A 55 -5.59 1.65 -3.81
C ALA A 55 -6.18 1.92 -2.43
N ILE A 56 -6.66 0.86 -1.79
CA ILE A 56 -7.08 0.93 -0.39
C ILE A 56 -5.88 0.76 0.53
N GLY A 57 -5.65 1.73 1.42
CA GLY A 57 -4.54 1.74 2.34
C GLY A 57 -4.92 1.58 3.80
N PHE A 58 -3.92 1.14 4.57
CA PHE A 58 -3.93 1.07 6.03
C PHE A 58 -2.50 1.33 6.51
N HIS A 59 -2.11 2.60 6.53
CA HIS A 59 -0.72 3.01 6.69
C HIS A 59 -0.21 2.71 8.11
N PRO A 60 0.95 2.03 8.28
CA PRO A 60 1.44 1.58 9.58
C PRO A 60 1.69 2.72 10.58
N GLN A 61 2.10 3.88 10.11
CA GLN A 61 2.34 5.05 10.98
C GLN A 61 1.06 5.59 11.62
N LEU A 62 -0.10 5.31 11.03
CA LEU A 62 -1.41 5.77 11.52
C LEU A 62 -2.15 4.70 12.34
N VAL A 63 -1.60 3.50 12.49
CA VAL A 63 -2.31 2.34 13.06
C VAL A 63 -3.01 2.62 14.40
N GLY A 64 -2.38 3.42 15.27
CA GLY A 64 -2.97 3.82 16.55
C GLY A 64 -4.26 4.65 16.42
N GLN A 65 -4.42 5.37 15.30
CA GLN A 65 -5.58 6.23 15.03
C GLN A 65 -6.65 5.50 14.22
N ILE A 66 -6.23 4.57 13.34
CA ILE A 66 -7.12 3.96 12.34
C ILE A 66 -7.46 2.49 12.63
N LYS A 67 -7.05 1.94 13.79
CA LYS A 67 -7.34 0.54 14.14
C LYS A 67 -8.83 0.18 13.99
N SER A 68 -9.72 1.09 14.36
CA SER A 68 -11.17 0.89 14.22
C SER A 68 -11.65 0.79 12.76
N GLU A 69 -10.83 1.21 11.80
CA GLU A 69 -11.13 1.13 10.37
C GLU A 69 -10.66 -0.20 9.72
N LEU A 70 -10.05 -1.12 10.49
CA LEU A 70 -9.52 -2.38 9.94
C LEU A 70 -10.62 -3.25 9.32
N SER A 71 -11.79 -3.34 9.96
CA SER A 71 -12.94 -4.04 9.39
C SER A 71 -13.44 -3.39 8.09
N THR A 72 -13.42 -2.07 8.01
CA THR A 72 -13.75 -1.33 6.78
C THR A 72 -12.75 -1.67 5.67
N PHE A 73 -11.44 -1.69 5.97
CA PHE A 73 -10.41 -2.10 5.04
C PHE A 73 -10.71 -3.49 4.46
N ILE A 74 -10.93 -4.47 5.32
CA ILE A 74 -11.17 -5.87 4.92
C ILE A 74 -12.42 -5.98 4.04
N ASN A 75 -13.52 -5.32 4.42
CA ASN A 75 -14.77 -5.32 3.66
C ASN A 75 -14.64 -4.67 2.27
N CYS A 76 -13.68 -3.75 2.10
CA CYS A 76 -13.44 -3.08 0.82
C CYS A 76 -12.44 -3.81 -0.09
N LEU A 77 -11.75 -4.86 0.39
CA LEU A 77 -10.70 -5.52 -0.39
C LEU A 77 -11.17 -6.00 -1.77
N ASP A 78 -12.39 -6.48 -1.89
CA ASP A 78 -12.89 -7.00 -3.17
C ASP A 78 -13.37 -5.90 -4.13
N SER A 79 -13.38 -4.65 -3.69
CA SER A 79 -13.80 -3.50 -4.52
C SER A 79 -12.67 -2.89 -5.35
N THR A 80 -11.43 -3.32 -5.18
CA THR A 80 -10.26 -2.83 -5.93
C THR A 80 -9.24 -3.95 -6.14
N SER A 81 -8.45 -3.86 -7.21
CA SER A 81 -7.29 -4.73 -7.45
C SER A 81 -6.01 -4.20 -6.82
N TYR A 82 -6.04 -3.01 -6.21
CA TYR A 82 -4.87 -2.29 -5.72
C TYR A 82 -4.99 -2.07 -4.21
N VAL A 83 -3.95 -2.44 -3.50
CA VAL A 83 -3.86 -2.31 -2.04
C VAL A 83 -2.61 -1.52 -1.69
N GLY A 84 -2.75 -0.50 -0.89
CA GLY A 84 -1.62 0.31 -0.46
C GLY A 84 -2.02 1.75 -0.05
N GLU A 85 -1.22 2.31 0.84
CA GLU A 85 -0.03 1.74 1.41
C GLU A 85 -0.37 0.94 2.68
N ILE A 86 0.20 -0.25 2.82
CA ILE A 86 0.11 -1.09 4.02
C ILE A 86 1.51 -1.52 4.45
N GLY A 87 1.68 -2.07 5.64
CA GLY A 87 2.97 -2.61 6.03
C GLY A 87 3.39 -2.31 7.46
N LEU A 88 4.71 -2.10 7.65
CA LEU A 88 5.34 -1.92 8.96
C LEU A 88 6.35 -0.76 8.94
N ASP A 89 6.36 0.05 10.00
CA ASP A 89 7.37 1.07 10.27
C ASP A 89 7.91 0.90 11.71
N PHE A 90 9.17 0.49 11.83
CA PHE A 90 9.84 0.31 13.12
C PHE A 90 10.85 1.43 13.40
N SER A 91 10.71 2.59 12.77
CA SER A 91 11.46 3.78 13.15
C SER A 91 11.09 4.23 14.57
N ALA A 92 11.98 4.99 15.22
CA ALA A 92 11.85 5.36 16.62
C ALA A 92 10.51 6.02 16.97
N ASP A 93 9.98 6.83 16.05
CA ASP A 93 8.72 7.57 16.25
C ASP A 93 7.49 6.65 16.35
N TYR A 94 7.58 5.42 15.82
CA TYR A 94 6.47 4.47 15.73
C TYR A 94 6.71 3.17 16.51
N GLU A 95 7.80 3.10 17.30
CA GLU A 95 8.16 1.89 18.04
C GLU A 95 7.09 1.48 19.05
N SER A 96 6.43 2.43 19.69
CA SER A 96 5.36 2.16 20.65
C SER A 96 4.15 1.43 20.05
N THR A 97 3.92 1.58 18.74
CA THR A 97 2.82 0.94 18.02
C THR A 97 3.21 -0.37 17.33
N LYS A 98 4.48 -0.79 17.40
CA LYS A 98 5.01 -1.97 16.73
C LYS A 98 4.18 -3.26 16.92
N PRO A 99 3.73 -3.64 18.15
CA PRO A 99 2.89 -4.82 18.30
C PRO A 99 1.56 -4.71 17.57
N LEU A 100 0.98 -3.50 17.59
CA LEU A 100 -0.29 -3.23 16.90
C LEU A 100 -0.13 -3.23 15.38
N GLN A 101 0.96 -2.64 14.87
CA GLN A 101 1.30 -2.70 13.44
C GLN A 101 1.41 -4.15 12.96
N ILE A 102 2.14 -5.00 13.69
CA ILE A 102 2.30 -6.41 13.34
C ILE A 102 0.95 -7.10 13.31
N ALA A 103 0.12 -6.96 14.35
CA ALA A 103 -1.18 -7.61 14.43
C ALA A 103 -2.11 -7.18 13.27
N CYS A 104 -2.20 -5.89 12.98
CA CYS A 104 -3.00 -5.39 11.87
C CYS A 104 -2.46 -5.86 10.50
N PHE A 105 -1.15 -5.82 10.30
CA PHE A 105 -0.54 -6.25 9.04
C PHE A 105 -0.71 -7.76 8.81
N GLU A 106 -0.58 -8.58 9.85
CA GLU A 106 -0.87 -10.01 9.77
C GLU A 106 -2.32 -10.30 9.40
N GLU A 107 -3.26 -9.59 10.00
CA GLU A 107 -4.69 -9.73 9.70
C GLU A 107 -4.99 -9.30 8.25
N ILE A 108 -4.43 -8.17 7.80
CA ILE A 108 -4.55 -7.71 6.42
C ILE A 108 -3.99 -8.76 5.45
N CYS A 109 -2.76 -9.23 5.67
CA CYS A 109 -2.12 -10.22 4.79
C CYS A 109 -2.88 -11.55 4.76
N SER A 110 -3.44 -12.00 5.88
CA SER A 110 -4.26 -13.21 5.92
C SER A 110 -5.52 -13.08 5.06
N ASN A 111 -6.13 -11.90 4.99
CA ASN A 111 -7.29 -11.60 4.14
C ASN A 111 -6.91 -11.36 2.67
N LEU A 112 -5.63 -11.14 2.37
CA LEU A 112 -5.10 -11.06 0.99
C LEU A 112 -4.74 -12.43 0.41
N LYS A 113 -4.62 -13.46 1.25
CA LYS A 113 -4.28 -14.80 0.78
C LYS A 113 -5.26 -15.30 -0.28
N GLY A 114 -4.71 -15.77 -1.40
CA GLY A 114 -5.49 -16.26 -2.55
C GLY A 114 -6.15 -15.16 -3.40
N LYS A 115 -5.93 -13.89 -3.08
CA LYS A 115 -6.43 -12.75 -3.87
C LYS A 115 -5.33 -12.22 -4.80
N SER A 116 -5.63 -12.10 -6.09
CA SER A 116 -4.72 -11.50 -7.06
C SER A 116 -4.79 -9.98 -6.96
N LYS A 117 -3.91 -9.39 -6.16
CA LYS A 117 -3.82 -7.94 -5.91
C LYS A 117 -2.41 -7.43 -6.14
N ILE A 118 -2.29 -6.18 -6.58
CA ILE A 118 -1.03 -5.43 -6.53
C ILE A 118 -0.97 -4.73 -5.17
N VAL A 119 0.09 -4.98 -4.40
CA VAL A 119 0.15 -4.56 -3.00
C VAL A 119 1.38 -3.70 -2.75
N SER A 120 1.20 -2.42 -2.45
CA SER A 120 2.30 -1.52 -2.10
C SER A 120 2.61 -1.60 -0.61
N ILE A 121 3.90 -1.90 -0.30
CA ILE A 121 4.38 -2.25 1.03
C ILE A 121 5.31 -1.19 1.59
N HIS A 122 4.94 -0.60 2.71
CA HIS A 122 5.83 0.15 3.59
C HIS A 122 6.61 -0.81 4.49
N SER A 123 7.94 -0.71 4.52
CA SER A 123 8.76 -1.69 5.27
C SER A 123 9.91 -1.07 6.06
N ARG A 124 9.84 0.23 6.37
CA ARG A 124 10.95 0.99 6.97
C ARG A 124 11.42 0.39 8.30
N LYS A 125 12.71 -0.04 8.36
CA LYS A 125 13.33 -0.74 9.51
C LYS A 125 12.60 -2.02 9.95
N ALA A 126 11.71 -2.53 9.12
CA ALA A 126 10.85 -3.68 9.39
C ALA A 126 10.90 -4.74 8.28
N GLU A 127 11.85 -4.62 7.35
CA GLU A 127 11.89 -5.36 6.09
C GLU A 127 11.82 -6.88 6.31
N ARG A 128 12.63 -7.42 7.23
CA ARG A 128 12.62 -8.86 7.54
C ARG A 128 11.26 -9.34 8.02
N LYS A 129 10.62 -8.56 8.91
CA LYS A 129 9.31 -8.92 9.45
C LYS A 129 8.21 -8.78 8.39
N ALA A 130 8.29 -7.78 7.53
CA ALA A 130 7.37 -7.62 6.41
C ALA A 130 7.47 -8.80 5.44
N ILE A 131 8.69 -9.19 5.04
CA ILE A 131 8.95 -10.35 4.17
C ILE A 131 8.39 -11.64 4.79
N GLU A 132 8.63 -11.88 6.10
CA GLU A 132 8.12 -13.07 6.81
C GLU A 132 6.59 -13.16 6.73
N ILE A 133 5.90 -12.04 7.01
CA ILE A 133 4.42 -12.00 7.01
C ILE A 133 3.86 -12.18 5.60
N ILE A 134 4.45 -11.50 4.60
CA ILE A 134 4.07 -11.59 3.19
C ILE A 134 4.22 -13.03 2.69
N ASN A 135 5.36 -13.64 2.96
CA ASN A 135 5.65 -15.02 2.54
C ASN A 135 4.65 -16.01 3.14
N ARG A 136 4.45 -15.97 4.46
CA ARG A 136 3.56 -16.87 5.17
C ARG A 136 2.11 -16.80 4.67
N ASN A 137 1.68 -15.61 4.23
CA ASN A 137 0.33 -15.37 3.75
C ASN A 137 0.22 -15.42 2.22
N GLU A 138 1.30 -15.73 1.50
CA GLU A 138 1.28 -15.87 0.03
C GLU A 138 0.68 -14.62 -0.65
N VAL A 139 1.05 -13.43 -0.16
CA VAL A 139 0.55 -12.15 -0.73
C VAL A 139 1.06 -11.99 -2.15
N SER A 140 0.15 -11.82 -3.09
CA SER A 140 0.51 -11.68 -4.51
C SER A 140 1.08 -10.29 -4.83
N THR A 141 2.03 -10.25 -5.75
CA THR A 141 2.59 -9.02 -6.36
C THR A 141 2.90 -7.90 -5.35
N PRO A 142 3.72 -8.16 -4.31
CA PRO A 142 4.14 -7.12 -3.38
C PRO A 142 5.14 -6.17 -4.05
N ILE A 143 4.92 -4.86 -3.92
CA ILE A 143 5.84 -3.81 -4.34
C ILE A 143 6.40 -3.17 -3.08
N PHE A 144 7.68 -3.38 -2.80
CA PHE A 144 8.36 -2.72 -1.69
C PHE A 144 8.63 -1.26 -2.07
N HIS A 145 7.80 -0.38 -1.50
CA HIS A 145 7.84 1.04 -1.82
C HIS A 145 9.10 1.68 -1.26
N TRP A 146 9.80 2.46 -2.11
CA TRP A 146 11.00 3.22 -1.74
C TRP A 146 11.94 2.41 -0.83
N TYR A 147 12.32 1.22 -1.32
CA TYR A 147 13.11 0.28 -0.53
C TYR A 147 14.49 0.84 -0.17
N THR A 148 14.72 1.03 1.12
CA THR A 148 16.01 1.50 1.68
C THR A 148 16.62 0.48 2.66
N GLY A 149 16.11 -0.74 2.65
CA GLY A 149 16.53 -1.81 3.53
C GLY A 149 17.83 -2.50 3.11
N PRO A 150 18.25 -3.52 3.85
CA PRO A 150 19.49 -4.26 3.58
C PRO A 150 19.46 -4.94 2.19
N LEU A 151 20.51 -4.73 1.38
CA LEU A 151 20.63 -5.33 0.05
C LEU A 151 20.57 -6.87 0.07
N GLY A 152 21.04 -7.49 1.16
CA GLY A 152 20.98 -8.94 1.35
C GLY A 152 19.56 -9.54 1.44
N LEU A 153 18.51 -8.71 1.55
CA LEU A 153 17.12 -9.17 1.53
C LEU A 153 16.49 -9.12 0.12
N ILE A 154 17.14 -8.47 -0.84
CA ILE A 154 16.65 -8.37 -2.23
C ILE A 154 16.37 -9.75 -2.85
N PRO A 155 17.25 -10.77 -2.73
CA PRO A 155 16.94 -12.09 -3.27
C PRO A 155 15.65 -12.69 -2.71
N GLN A 156 15.39 -12.54 -1.41
CA GLN A 156 14.18 -13.05 -0.79
C GLN A 156 12.92 -12.34 -1.31
N ILE A 157 12.99 -11.02 -1.53
CA ILE A 157 11.88 -10.25 -2.11
C ILE A 157 11.60 -10.70 -3.55
N ILE A 158 12.65 -10.97 -4.34
CA ILE A 158 12.52 -11.47 -5.72
C ILE A 158 11.89 -12.87 -5.73
N GLU A 159 12.30 -13.76 -4.81
CA GLU A 159 11.74 -15.10 -4.66
C GLU A 159 10.23 -15.09 -4.33
N LEU A 160 9.77 -14.04 -3.64
CA LEU A 160 8.34 -13.80 -3.40
C LEU A 160 7.57 -13.29 -4.62
N GLY A 161 8.24 -13.09 -5.76
CA GLY A 161 7.66 -12.39 -6.91
C GLY A 161 7.48 -10.89 -6.66
N GLY A 162 8.26 -10.33 -5.72
CA GLY A 162 8.18 -8.93 -5.34
C GLY A 162 8.89 -7.98 -6.30
N TYR A 163 8.44 -6.74 -6.26
CA TYR A 163 8.97 -5.62 -7.03
C TYR A 163 9.47 -4.52 -6.09
N PHE A 164 10.16 -3.55 -6.67
CA PHE A 164 10.65 -2.37 -5.95
C PHE A 164 10.16 -1.11 -6.66
N SER A 165 9.78 -0.10 -5.90
CA SER A 165 9.71 1.25 -6.42
C SER A 165 10.93 2.04 -5.97
N VAL A 166 11.35 2.98 -6.80
CA VAL A 166 12.45 3.89 -6.52
C VAL A 166 11.92 5.32 -6.49
N ASN A 167 12.56 6.16 -5.69
CA ASN A 167 12.30 7.59 -5.63
C ASN A 167 13.59 8.34 -5.98
N GLU A 168 13.47 9.52 -6.56
CA GLU A 168 14.59 10.38 -6.87
C GLU A 168 15.22 10.99 -5.61
#